data_77774ea2816eb2a2b3f8db7401607d64
#
_entry.id   77774ea2816eb2a2b3f8db7401607d64
#
_cell.length_a   1.000
_cell.length_b   1.000
_cell.length_c   1.000
_cell.angle_alpha   90.00
_cell.angle_beta   90.00
_cell.angle_gamma   90.00
#
_symmetry.space_group_name_H-M   'P 1'
#
loop_
_entity.id
_entity.type
_entity.pdbx_description
1 polymer ?
#
loop_
_entity_poly.entity_id
_entity_poly.type
_entity_poly.pdbx_seq_one_letter_code
_entity_poly.pdbx_strand_id
1 'polypeptide(L)'
;MAEYLLEAQHLRKAFEDKTVLQDVSLGVRRGEVVVVVGPSGCGKSTLLRCLNGLESVDGGEILLEGQIISGQKKNLHLIRQRVGMVFQSYDLFPHMNVLGNLLLGPTRALKRPSKEVEAEAMAALARVGLADRAHALPRPLSGGQKQRVALVRAMLMHPEVLLLDEITAALDPEMVREVLDVVLELARSGMTMVIVTHEMRFAEAVADRVAFLENGLVVEESVPAQFFHQPHTQRAQQFLASFCYDSVRDGKNMQNTKEAN
;
A
#
# COMPACT_ATOMS: atom_id res chain seq x y z
N MET A 1 -11.85 9.02 22.25
CA MET A 1 -11.72 8.70 20.80
C MET A 1 -10.74 7.54 20.71
N ALA A 2 -10.92 6.58 19.78
CA ALA A 2 -9.96 5.51 19.56
C ALA A 2 -8.61 6.11 19.16
N GLU A 3 -7.50 5.53 19.64
CA GLU A 3 -6.14 6.00 19.31
C GLU A 3 -5.84 5.79 17.82
N TYR A 4 -6.30 4.66 17.28
CA TYR A 4 -6.12 4.30 15.87
C TYR A 4 -7.43 4.35 15.10
N LEU A 5 -7.35 4.76 13.82
CA LEU A 5 -8.46 4.70 12.89
C LEU A 5 -8.72 3.27 12.44
N LEU A 6 -7.66 2.55 12.04
CA LEU A 6 -7.70 1.13 11.70
C LEU A 6 -6.62 0.42 12.51
N GLU A 7 -6.97 -0.68 13.15
CA GLU A 7 -6.08 -1.40 14.06
C GLU A 7 -6.22 -2.91 13.88
N ALA A 8 -5.10 -3.58 13.81
CA ALA A 8 -4.95 -5.02 13.90
C ALA A 8 -4.41 -5.38 15.28
N GLN A 9 -5.04 -6.29 16.00
CA GLN A 9 -4.64 -6.75 17.32
C GLN A 9 -4.41 -8.26 17.29
N HIS A 10 -3.17 -8.69 17.52
CA HIS A 10 -2.78 -10.10 17.64
C HIS A 10 -3.23 -10.99 16.48
N LEU A 11 -3.16 -10.47 15.23
CA LEU A 11 -3.65 -11.18 14.07
C LEU A 11 -2.89 -12.46 13.81
N ARG A 12 -3.65 -13.52 13.58
CA ARG A 12 -3.15 -14.82 13.15
C ARG A 12 -3.83 -15.24 11.85
N LYS A 13 -3.03 -15.75 10.91
CA LYS A 13 -3.53 -16.29 9.65
C LYS A 13 -2.67 -17.44 9.18
N ALA A 14 -3.32 -18.55 8.87
CA ALA A 14 -2.71 -19.69 8.22
C ALA A 14 -3.44 -20.02 6.91
N PHE A 15 -2.75 -20.62 5.98
CA PHE A 15 -3.29 -21.23 4.78
C PHE A 15 -2.84 -22.68 4.77
N GLU A 16 -3.79 -23.61 4.84
CA GLU A 16 -3.52 -25.05 5.01
C GLU A 16 -2.61 -25.25 6.24
N ASP A 17 -1.41 -25.81 6.04
CA ASP A 17 -0.46 -26.08 7.12
C ASP A 17 0.56 -24.95 7.35
N LYS A 18 0.50 -23.86 6.56
CA LYS A 18 1.48 -22.76 6.65
C LYS A 18 0.90 -21.56 7.39
N THR A 19 1.43 -21.27 8.57
CA THR A 19 1.16 -19.99 9.27
C THR A 19 1.87 -18.85 8.55
N VAL A 20 1.11 -17.81 8.17
CA VAL A 20 1.61 -16.63 7.44
C VAL A 20 1.67 -15.41 8.36
N LEU A 21 0.66 -15.20 9.20
CA LEU A 21 0.68 -14.22 10.28
C LEU A 21 0.63 -14.98 11.60
N GLN A 22 1.60 -14.73 12.49
CA GLN A 22 1.72 -15.47 13.76
C GLN A 22 1.10 -14.68 14.92
N ASP A 23 1.47 -13.40 15.01
CA ASP A 23 0.98 -12.47 16.04
C ASP A 23 1.29 -11.03 15.56
N VAL A 24 0.44 -10.49 14.71
CA VAL A 24 0.64 -9.16 14.12
C VAL A 24 -0.28 -8.16 14.78
N SER A 25 0.31 -7.15 15.43
CA SER A 25 -0.39 -5.97 15.91
C SER A 25 0.13 -4.75 15.18
N LEU A 26 -0.77 -3.97 14.55
CA LEU A 26 -0.44 -2.77 13.80
C LEU A 26 -1.64 -1.84 13.78
N GLY A 27 -1.45 -0.57 14.14
CA GLY A 27 -2.48 0.46 14.03
C GLY A 27 -2.05 1.60 13.13
N VAL A 28 -3.00 2.28 12.50
CA VAL A 28 -2.79 3.53 11.77
C VAL A 28 -3.72 4.61 12.30
N ARG A 29 -3.16 5.79 12.60
CA ARG A 29 -3.91 6.95 13.07
C ARG A 29 -4.51 7.70 11.88
N ARG A 30 -5.52 8.53 12.14
CA ARG A 30 -6.11 9.36 11.09
C ARG A 30 -5.08 10.34 10.51
N GLY A 31 -4.92 10.36 9.19
CA GLY A 31 -3.93 11.15 8.47
C GLY A 31 -2.50 10.59 8.50
N GLU A 32 -2.26 9.46 9.15
CA GLU A 32 -0.95 8.81 9.23
C GLU A 32 -0.70 7.91 8.01
N VAL A 33 0.54 7.86 7.56
CA VAL A 33 1.04 6.92 6.56
C VAL A 33 1.95 5.90 7.23
N VAL A 34 1.50 4.66 7.33
CA VAL A 34 2.31 3.52 7.81
C VAL A 34 2.81 2.72 6.63
N VAL A 35 4.13 2.56 6.51
CA VAL A 35 4.72 1.71 5.48
C VAL A 35 5.14 0.37 6.08
N VAL A 36 4.68 -0.72 5.47
CA VAL A 36 5.04 -2.08 5.87
C VAL A 36 6.08 -2.62 4.89
N VAL A 37 7.27 -2.91 5.41
CA VAL A 37 8.40 -3.47 4.65
C VAL A 37 8.76 -4.85 5.18
N GLY A 38 9.52 -5.62 4.40
CA GLY A 38 10.00 -6.96 4.80
C GLY A 38 10.24 -7.87 3.61
N PRO A 39 10.85 -9.04 3.82
CA PRO A 39 11.16 -10.02 2.77
C PRO A 39 9.92 -10.46 1.99
N SER A 40 10.13 -10.96 0.76
CA SER A 40 9.04 -11.56 -0.02
C SER A 40 8.47 -12.77 0.71
N GLY A 41 7.13 -12.89 0.70
CA GLY A 41 6.43 -14.01 1.34
C GLY A 41 6.29 -13.94 2.86
N CYS A 42 6.69 -12.85 3.54
CA CYS A 42 6.59 -12.71 5.00
C CYS A 42 5.19 -12.37 5.52
N GLY A 43 4.19 -12.17 4.62
CA GLY A 43 2.80 -11.94 5.00
C GLY A 43 2.25 -10.52 4.78
N LYS A 44 3.02 -9.58 4.17
CA LYS A 44 2.61 -8.18 3.96
C LYS A 44 1.26 -8.04 3.23
N SER A 45 1.13 -8.65 2.05
CA SER A 45 -0.13 -8.63 1.27
C SER A 45 -1.27 -9.35 1.99
N THR A 46 -0.97 -10.41 2.74
CA THR A 46 -1.95 -11.11 3.57
C THR A 46 -2.47 -10.19 4.68
N LEU A 47 -1.60 -9.44 5.34
CA LEU A 47 -1.97 -8.45 6.34
C LEU A 47 -2.94 -7.41 5.74
N LEU A 48 -2.60 -6.80 4.60
CA LEU A 48 -3.47 -5.82 3.94
C LEU A 48 -4.84 -6.42 3.58
N ARG A 49 -4.86 -7.65 3.06
CA ARG A 49 -6.11 -8.35 2.72
C ARG A 49 -6.95 -8.68 3.94
N CYS A 50 -6.33 -8.99 5.07
CA CYS A 50 -7.04 -9.13 6.35
C CYS A 50 -7.66 -7.80 6.79
N LEU A 51 -6.90 -6.69 6.75
CA LEU A 51 -7.35 -5.35 7.12
C LEU A 51 -8.57 -4.88 6.31
N ASN A 52 -8.67 -5.27 5.03
CA ASN A 52 -9.80 -4.96 4.15
C ASN A 52 -10.93 -6.02 4.25
N GLY A 53 -10.73 -7.10 4.99
CA GLY A 53 -11.68 -8.22 5.09
C GLY A 53 -11.78 -9.06 3.82
N LEU A 54 -10.80 -9.01 2.91
CA LEU A 54 -10.70 -9.95 1.77
C LEU A 54 -10.26 -11.33 2.23
N GLU A 55 -9.39 -11.37 3.25
CA GLU A 55 -9.03 -12.60 3.94
C GLU A 55 -9.61 -12.60 5.35
N SER A 56 -10.16 -13.74 5.77
CA SER A 56 -10.57 -13.94 7.16
C SER A 56 -9.35 -14.14 8.04
N VAL A 57 -9.39 -13.62 9.26
CA VAL A 57 -8.40 -13.92 10.28
C VAL A 57 -8.76 -15.21 11.02
N ASP A 58 -7.75 -15.97 11.47
CA ASP A 58 -7.93 -17.19 12.25
C ASP A 58 -7.80 -16.93 13.75
N GLY A 59 -7.27 -15.75 14.13
CA GLY A 59 -7.20 -15.27 15.50
C GLY A 59 -6.90 -13.77 15.53
N GLY A 60 -7.12 -13.15 16.69
CA GLY A 60 -7.00 -11.70 16.84
C GLY A 60 -8.20 -10.95 16.29
N GLU A 61 -8.12 -9.63 16.32
CA GLU A 61 -9.22 -8.74 15.94
C GLU A 61 -8.72 -7.61 15.04
N ILE A 62 -9.63 -7.11 14.19
CA ILE A 62 -9.43 -5.89 13.40
C ILE A 62 -10.51 -4.91 13.82
N LEU A 63 -10.08 -3.69 14.15
CA LEU A 63 -10.96 -2.63 14.60
C LEU A 63 -10.89 -1.45 13.63
N LEU A 64 -12.04 -0.85 13.35
CA LEU A 64 -12.17 0.42 12.63
C LEU A 64 -12.88 1.41 13.56
N GLU A 65 -12.19 2.51 13.93
CA GLU A 65 -12.65 3.47 14.94
C GLU A 65 -13.06 2.81 16.28
N GLY A 66 -12.28 1.79 16.71
CA GLY A 66 -12.56 1.04 17.94
C GLY A 66 -13.69 0.02 17.85
N GLN A 67 -14.32 -0.15 16.69
CA GLN A 67 -15.35 -1.16 16.47
C GLN A 67 -14.76 -2.39 15.78
N ILE A 68 -14.97 -3.57 16.34
CA ILE A 68 -14.51 -4.83 15.76
C ILE A 68 -15.21 -5.07 14.42
N ILE A 69 -14.41 -5.20 13.35
CA ILE A 69 -14.90 -5.47 11.99
C ILE A 69 -14.53 -6.88 11.51
N SER A 70 -13.57 -7.56 12.14
CA SER A 70 -13.23 -8.96 11.84
C SER A 70 -14.42 -9.89 12.15
N GLY A 71 -14.58 -10.92 11.31
CA GLY A 71 -15.69 -11.88 11.48
C GLY A 71 -17.09 -11.39 11.04
N GLN A 72 -17.28 -10.13 10.71
CA GLN A 72 -18.57 -9.56 10.30
C GLN A 72 -18.91 -9.83 8.83
N LYS A 73 -19.13 -11.09 8.43
CA LYS A 73 -19.42 -11.47 7.04
C LYS A 73 -20.55 -10.67 6.37
N LYS A 74 -21.58 -10.29 7.11
CA LYS A 74 -22.75 -9.55 6.58
C LYS A 74 -22.42 -8.09 6.21
N ASN A 75 -21.43 -7.47 6.82
CA ASN A 75 -21.10 -6.04 6.68
C ASN A 75 -19.81 -5.78 5.89
N LEU A 76 -19.20 -6.80 5.28
CA LEU A 76 -17.94 -6.67 4.53
C LEU A 76 -18.00 -5.60 3.44
N HIS A 77 -19.16 -5.42 2.79
CA HIS A 77 -19.34 -4.39 1.77
C HIS A 77 -19.24 -2.97 2.34
N LEU A 78 -19.74 -2.74 3.57
CA LEU A 78 -19.63 -1.44 4.25
C LEU A 78 -18.19 -1.17 4.69
N ILE A 79 -17.49 -2.19 5.20
CA ILE A 79 -16.09 -2.10 5.57
C ILE A 79 -15.25 -1.71 4.35
N ARG A 80 -15.46 -2.37 3.19
CA ARG A 80 -14.73 -2.12 1.94
C ARG A 80 -15.07 -0.77 1.28
N GLN A 81 -16.15 -0.12 1.67
CA GLN A 81 -16.41 1.26 1.29
C GLN A 81 -15.53 2.25 2.07
N ARG A 82 -15.24 1.94 3.34
CA ARG A 82 -14.44 2.79 4.24
C ARG A 82 -12.95 2.49 4.15
N VAL A 83 -12.58 1.23 3.90
CA VAL A 83 -11.19 0.76 3.75
C VAL A 83 -10.96 0.38 2.30
N GLY A 84 -10.48 1.33 1.49
CA GLY A 84 -10.13 1.13 0.09
C GLY A 84 -8.87 0.30 -0.06
N MET A 85 -8.73 -0.41 -1.18
CA MET A 85 -7.51 -1.15 -1.49
C MET A 85 -7.16 -1.05 -2.97
N VAL A 86 -5.87 -0.87 -3.24
CA VAL A 86 -5.30 -0.91 -4.60
C VAL A 86 -4.28 -2.04 -4.65
N PHE A 87 -4.44 -2.90 -5.64
CA PHE A 87 -3.64 -4.12 -5.81
C PHE A 87 -2.51 -3.90 -6.81
N GLN A 88 -1.51 -4.77 -6.76
CA GLN A 88 -0.44 -4.88 -7.74
C GLN A 88 -0.98 -5.11 -9.17
N SER A 89 -2.09 -5.82 -9.31
CA SER A 89 -2.70 -6.27 -10.57
C SER A 89 -3.73 -5.30 -11.15
N TYR A 90 -3.71 -4.02 -10.86
CA TYR A 90 -4.63 -2.96 -11.34
C TYR A 90 -6.13 -3.26 -11.22
N ASP A 91 -6.58 -4.47 -11.53
CA ASP A 91 -7.94 -5.05 -11.49
C ASP A 91 -9.02 -4.17 -12.13
N LEU A 92 -8.68 -3.55 -13.29
CA LEU A 92 -9.64 -2.82 -14.09
C LEU A 92 -10.54 -3.79 -14.88
N PHE A 93 -11.82 -3.48 -14.96
CA PHE A 93 -12.78 -4.24 -15.77
C PHE A 93 -12.45 -4.05 -17.26
N PRO A 94 -11.98 -5.08 -17.99
CA PRO A 94 -11.46 -4.92 -19.34
C PRO A 94 -12.53 -4.61 -20.39
N HIS A 95 -13.80 -4.90 -20.09
CA HIS A 95 -14.96 -4.64 -20.94
C HIS A 95 -15.58 -3.24 -20.75
N MET A 96 -15.09 -2.48 -19.79
CA MET A 96 -15.52 -1.10 -19.50
C MET A 96 -14.40 -0.13 -19.84
N ASN A 97 -14.73 1.06 -20.37
CA ASN A 97 -13.76 2.13 -20.53
C ASN A 97 -13.29 2.67 -19.16
N VAL A 98 -12.28 3.53 -19.15
CA VAL A 98 -11.72 4.14 -17.93
C VAL A 98 -12.83 4.78 -17.10
N LEU A 99 -13.62 5.67 -17.69
CA LEU A 99 -14.69 6.37 -16.99
C LEU A 99 -15.72 5.39 -16.41
N GLY A 100 -16.12 4.36 -17.15
CA GLY A 100 -17.01 3.30 -16.65
C GLY A 100 -16.45 2.57 -15.43
N ASN A 101 -15.15 2.27 -15.43
CA ASN A 101 -14.45 1.69 -14.27
C ASN A 101 -14.52 2.61 -13.03
N LEU A 102 -14.40 3.92 -13.23
CA LEU A 102 -14.42 4.91 -12.16
C LEU A 102 -15.82 5.13 -11.59
N LEU A 103 -16.83 5.15 -12.42
CA LEU A 103 -18.21 5.42 -12.00
C LEU A 103 -18.87 4.25 -11.29
N LEU A 104 -18.44 3.02 -11.55
CA LEU A 104 -19.14 1.81 -11.12
C LEU A 104 -19.31 1.74 -9.59
N GLY A 105 -18.24 1.90 -8.84
CA GLY A 105 -18.26 1.84 -7.37
C GLY A 105 -19.16 2.91 -6.75
N PRO A 106 -18.87 4.21 -6.98
CA PRO A 106 -19.63 5.31 -6.38
C PRO A 106 -21.12 5.28 -6.73
N THR A 107 -21.47 4.94 -7.98
CA THR A 107 -22.89 4.94 -8.40
C THR A 107 -23.64 3.70 -7.90
N ARG A 108 -23.00 2.53 -7.87
CA ARG A 108 -23.65 1.28 -7.47
C ARG A 108 -23.66 1.06 -5.96
N ALA A 109 -22.51 1.24 -5.31
CA ALA A 109 -22.37 0.98 -3.88
C ALA A 109 -22.79 2.17 -3.03
N LEU A 110 -22.36 3.40 -3.38
CA LEU A 110 -22.68 4.60 -2.61
C LEU A 110 -23.96 5.31 -3.07
N LYS A 111 -24.58 4.86 -4.17
CA LYS A 111 -25.79 5.45 -4.78
C LYS A 111 -25.66 6.93 -5.13
N ARG A 112 -24.45 7.39 -5.41
CA ARG A 112 -24.19 8.79 -5.80
C ARG A 112 -24.72 9.08 -7.20
N PRO A 113 -25.19 10.34 -7.49
CA PRO A 113 -25.64 10.73 -8.81
C PRO A 113 -24.54 10.61 -9.86
N SER A 114 -24.82 9.94 -11.00
CA SER A 114 -23.81 9.66 -12.02
C SER A 114 -23.13 10.93 -12.57
N LYS A 115 -23.87 12.03 -12.78
CA LYS A 115 -23.32 13.30 -13.28
C LYS A 115 -22.32 13.94 -12.32
N GLU A 116 -22.57 13.84 -11.00
CA GLU A 116 -21.67 14.35 -9.98
C GLU A 116 -20.37 13.53 -9.96
N VAL A 117 -20.50 12.18 -9.94
CA VAL A 117 -19.35 11.27 -9.95
C VAL A 117 -18.53 11.42 -11.24
N GLU A 118 -19.19 11.64 -12.38
CA GLU A 118 -18.51 11.87 -13.67
C GLU A 118 -17.67 13.14 -13.65
N ALA A 119 -18.21 14.23 -13.13
CA ALA A 119 -17.47 15.48 -13.01
C ALA A 119 -16.24 15.33 -12.10
N GLU A 120 -16.40 14.65 -10.96
CA GLU A 120 -15.31 14.35 -10.03
C GLU A 120 -14.27 13.42 -10.67
N ALA A 121 -14.72 12.36 -11.36
CA ALA A 121 -13.85 11.42 -12.05
C ALA A 121 -13.00 12.11 -13.13
N MET A 122 -13.60 13.00 -13.93
CA MET A 122 -12.87 13.76 -14.93
C MET A 122 -11.85 14.71 -14.32
N ALA A 123 -12.18 15.38 -13.22
CA ALA A 123 -11.24 16.22 -12.48
C ALA A 123 -10.08 15.39 -11.90
N ALA A 124 -10.36 14.22 -11.32
CA ALA A 124 -9.35 13.32 -10.81
C ALA A 124 -8.45 12.75 -11.92
N LEU A 125 -9.02 12.38 -13.08
CA LEU A 125 -8.24 11.95 -14.23
C LEU A 125 -7.34 13.07 -14.77
N ALA A 126 -7.80 14.31 -14.77
CA ALA A 126 -6.98 15.45 -15.18
C ALA A 126 -5.76 15.64 -14.25
N ARG A 127 -5.94 15.50 -12.94
CA ARG A 127 -4.83 15.56 -11.95
C ARG A 127 -3.76 14.51 -12.17
N VAL A 128 -4.14 13.31 -12.62
CA VAL A 128 -3.18 12.23 -12.91
C VAL A 128 -2.76 12.17 -14.39
N GLY A 129 -3.09 13.21 -15.20
CA GLY A 129 -2.69 13.32 -16.59
C GLY A 129 -3.37 12.34 -17.55
N LEU A 130 -4.60 11.91 -17.26
CA LEU A 130 -5.32 10.86 -18.02
C LEU A 130 -6.72 11.29 -18.49
N ALA A 131 -7.02 12.59 -18.52
CA ALA A 131 -8.34 13.09 -18.95
C ALA A 131 -8.68 12.68 -20.39
N ASP A 132 -7.68 12.68 -21.30
CA ASP A 132 -7.80 12.25 -22.69
C ASP A 132 -8.06 10.75 -22.86
N ARG A 133 -7.85 9.96 -21.80
CA ARG A 133 -8.04 8.50 -21.75
C ARG A 133 -9.38 8.07 -21.15
N ALA A 134 -10.24 8.99 -20.74
CA ALA A 134 -11.50 8.68 -20.06
C ALA A 134 -12.37 7.67 -20.80
N HIS A 135 -12.40 7.74 -22.13
CA HIS A 135 -13.22 6.85 -23.00
C HIS A 135 -12.43 5.66 -23.55
N ALA A 136 -11.12 5.55 -23.25
CA ALA A 136 -10.30 4.41 -23.68
C ALA A 136 -10.65 3.16 -22.87
N LEU A 137 -10.51 1.98 -23.51
CA LEU A 137 -10.53 0.69 -22.79
C LEU A 137 -9.20 0.50 -22.02
N PRO A 138 -9.15 -0.34 -20.99
CA PRO A 138 -7.92 -0.60 -20.23
C PRO A 138 -6.79 -1.23 -21.05
N ARG A 139 -7.12 -2.02 -22.09
CA ARG A 139 -6.13 -2.80 -22.86
C ARG A 139 -5.00 -1.94 -23.47
N PRO A 140 -5.26 -0.82 -24.14
CA PRO A 140 -4.22 0.04 -24.73
C PRO A 140 -3.44 0.91 -23.74
N LEU A 141 -3.82 0.93 -22.46
CA LEU A 141 -3.13 1.72 -21.45
C LEU A 141 -1.82 1.04 -21.00
N SER A 142 -0.78 1.86 -20.73
CA SER A 142 0.43 1.37 -20.08
C SER A 142 0.17 0.88 -18.64
N GLY A 143 1.11 0.14 -18.06
CA GLY A 143 1.00 -0.32 -16.68
C GLY A 143 0.80 0.83 -15.69
N GLY A 144 1.61 1.90 -15.78
CA GLY A 144 1.50 3.09 -14.94
C GLY A 144 0.18 3.84 -15.13
N GLN A 145 -0.34 3.92 -16.38
CA GLN A 145 -1.65 4.50 -16.64
C GLN A 145 -2.77 3.71 -15.98
N LYS A 146 -2.74 2.36 -16.08
CA LYS A 146 -3.70 1.48 -15.40
C LYS A 146 -3.65 1.65 -13.89
N GLN A 147 -2.46 1.76 -13.32
CA GLN A 147 -2.28 1.94 -11.89
C GLN A 147 -2.82 3.29 -11.39
N ARG A 148 -2.56 4.37 -12.14
CA ARG A 148 -3.14 5.68 -11.81
C ARG A 148 -4.68 5.66 -11.91
N VAL A 149 -5.25 4.98 -12.89
CA VAL A 149 -6.72 4.78 -12.96
C VAL A 149 -7.22 3.97 -11.75
N ALA A 150 -6.50 2.92 -11.32
CA ALA A 150 -6.88 2.13 -10.15
C ALA A 150 -6.84 2.95 -8.85
N LEU A 151 -5.84 3.83 -8.68
CA LEU A 151 -5.77 4.80 -7.57
C LEU A 151 -6.98 5.76 -7.59
N VAL A 152 -7.26 6.38 -8.74
CA VAL A 152 -8.42 7.27 -8.90
C VAL A 152 -9.73 6.52 -8.58
N ARG A 153 -9.89 5.28 -9.06
CA ARG A 153 -11.07 4.46 -8.77
C ARG A 153 -11.26 4.23 -7.27
N ALA A 154 -10.19 3.94 -6.55
CA ALA A 154 -10.25 3.75 -5.11
C ALA A 154 -10.60 5.07 -4.39
N MET A 155 -10.02 6.19 -4.82
CA MET A 155 -10.25 7.51 -4.23
C MET A 155 -11.69 8.01 -4.39
N LEU A 156 -12.35 7.73 -5.53
CA LEU A 156 -13.75 8.12 -5.78
C LEU A 156 -14.76 7.46 -4.84
N MET A 157 -14.36 6.43 -4.11
CA MET A 157 -15.15 5.83 -3.03
C MET A 157 -15.07 6.64 -1.73
N HIS A 158 -14.23 7.67 -1.64
CA HIS A 158 -13.95 8.46 -0.43
C HIS A 158 -13.61 7.59 0.79
N PRO A 159 -12.62 6.68 0.66
CA PRO A 159 -12.25 5.81 1.75
C PRO A 159 -11.64 6.60 2.91
N GLU A 160 -11.82 6.11 4.14
CA GLU A 160 -11.17 6.67 5.32
C GLU A 160 -9.73 6.19 5.44
N VAL A 161 -9.45 4.97 4.98
CA VAL A 161 -8.12 4.36 4.91
C VAL A 161 -7.89 3.79 3.52
N LEU A 162 -6.72 4.02 2.94
CA LEU A 162 -6.29 3.44 1.67
C LEU A 162 -5.14 2.46 1.88
N LEU A 163 -5.35 1.21 1.48
CA LEU A 163 -4.36 0.15 1.51
C LEU A 163 -3.72 0.01 0.12
N LEU A 164 -2.39 0.10 0.05
CA LEU A 164 -1.64 0.00 -1.20
C LEU A 164 -0.71 -1.22 -1.16
N ASP A 165 -0.97 -2.22 -2.02
CA ASP A 165 -0.23 -3.49 -2.05
C ASP A 165 0.69 -3.55 -3.28
N GLU A 166 1.98 -3.22 -3.09
CA GLU A 166 3.06 -3.29 -4.10
C GLU A 166 2.68 -2.69 -5.46
N ILE A 167 2.06 -1.51 -5.45
CA ILE A 167 1.45 -0.88 -6.63
C ILE A 167 2.42 -0.52 -7.76
N THR A 168 3.73 -0.69 -7.56
CA THR A 168 4.78 -0.38 -8.55
C THR A 168 5.51 -1.62 -9.08
N ALA A 169 5.28 -2.81 -8.53
CA ALA A 169 6.09 -4.00 -8.78
C ALA A 169 6.12 -4.51 -10.24
N ALA A 170 5.15 -4.09 -11.07
CA ALA A 170 5.06 -4.50 -12.48
C ALA A 170 5.27 -3.33 -13.45
N LEU A 171 5.95 -2.26 -13.01
CA LEU A 171 6.12 -1.03 -13.77
C LEU A 171 7.57 -0.77 -14.15
N ASP A 172 7.77 -0.11 -15.29
CA ASP A 172 9.07 0.45 -15.67
C ASP A 172 9.45 1.63 -14.76
N PRO A 173 10.76 1.93 -14.55
CA PRO A 173 11.21 2.95 -13.61
C PRO A 173 10.59 4.35 -13.81
N GLU A 174 10.35 4.77 -15.06
CA GLU A 174 9.71 6.05 -15.35
C GLU A 174 8.24 6.06 -14.86
N MET A 175 7.52 4.95 -15.10
CA MET A 175 6.13 4.78 -14.66
C MET A 175 6.00 4.65 -13.15
N VAL A 176 7.00 4.04 -12.48
CA VAL A 176 7.08 3.96 -11.02
C VAL A 176 6.98 5.36 -10.42
N ARG A 177 7.80 6.30 -10.91
CA ARG A 177 7.82 7.67 -10.39
C ARG A 177 6.47 8.37 -10.53
N GLU A 178 5.83 8.26 -11.69
CA GLU A 178 4.52 8.88 -11.94
C GLU A 178 3.43 8.37 -10.96
N VAL A 179 3.45 7.08 -10.63
CA VAL A 179 2.51 6.48 -9.68
C VAL A 179 2.82 6.92 -8.25
N LEU A 180 4.10 6.92 -7.87
CA LEU A 180 4.53 7.31 -6.52
C LEU A 180 4.29 8.80 -6.25
N ASP A 181 4.42 9.68 -7.25
CA ASP A 181 4.10 11.10 -7.13
C ASP A 181 2.61 11.31 -6.79
N VAL A 182 1.70 10.52 -7.36
CA VAL A 182 0.27 10.53 -6.99
C VAL A 182 0.09 10.12 -5.52
N VAL A 183 0.78 9.09 -5.06
CA VAL A 183 0.68 8.65 -3.65
C VAL A 183 1.25 9.71 -2.70
N LEU A 184 2.34 10.38 -3.06
CA LEU A 184 2.88 11.52 -2.28
C LEU A 184 1.89 12.68 -2.17
N GLU A 185 1.14 12.98 -3.24
CA GLU A 185 0.08 13.99 -3.18
C GLU A 185 -1.05 13.58 -2.22
N LEU A 186 -1.43 12.30 -2.23
CA LEU A 186 -2.44 11.77 -1.31
C LEU A 186 -1.95 11.87 0.15
N ALA A 187 -0.70 11.52 0.44
CA ALA A 187 -0.10 11.68 1.76
C ALA A 187 -0.14 13.15 2.23
N ARG A 188 0.30 14.07 1.37
CA ARG A 188 0.26 15.53 1.67
C ARG A 188 -1.15 16.06 1.89
N SER A 189 -2.16 15.46 1.27
CA SER A 189 -3.57 15.81 1.49
C SER A 189 -4.16 15.26 2.80
N GLY A 190 -3.37 14.52 3.59
CA GLY A 190 -3.80 13.94 4.87
C GLY A 190 -4.57 12.61 4.72
N MET A 191 -4.42 11.90 3.60
CA MET A 191 -5.00 10.58 3.43
C MET A 191 -4.33 9.58 4.38
N THR A 192 -5.15 8.85 5.15
CA THR A 192 -4.66 7.74 5.97
C THR A 192 -4.31 6.54 5.10
N MET A 193 -3.08 6.04 5.19
CA MET A 193 -2.63 4.95 4.32
C MET A 193 -1.84 3.88 5.06
N VAL A 194 -1.98 2.64 4.60
CA VAL A 194 -1.05 1.54 4.89
C VAL A 194 -0.48 1.07 3.55
N ILE A 195 0.83 1.18 3.39
CA ILE A 195 1.52 0.96 2.12
C ILE A 195 2.49 -0.21 2.26
N VAL A 196 2.39 -1.19 1.38
CA VAL A 196 3.40 -2.22 1.16
C VAL A 196 4.19 -1.87 -0.09
N THR A 197 5.52 -1.74 0.03
CA THR A 197 6.38 -1.39 -1.09
C THR A 197 7.78 -1.98 -0.93
N HIS A 198 8.47 -2.16 -2.05
CA HIS A 198 9.91 -2.45 -2.14
C HIS A 198 10.75 -1.20 -2.51
N GLU A 199 10.10 -0.06 -2.73
CA GLU A 199 10.74 1.21 -3.03
C GLU A 199 11.23 1.91 -1.75
N MET A 200 12.41 1.55 -1.25
CA MET A 200 12.90 2.01 0.06
C MET A 200 13.03 3.53 0.18
N ARG A 201 13.51 4.20 -0.89
CA ARG A 201 13.62 5.68 -0.91
C ARG A 201 12.25 6.36 -0.85
N PHE A 202 11.26 5.78 -1.52
CA PHE A 202 9.90 6.27 -1.44
C PHE A 202 9.30 6.01 -0.05
N ALA A 203 9.50 4.82 0.51
CA ALA A 203 9.07 4.47 1.86
C ALA A 203 9.59 5.48 2.89
N GLU A 204 10.88 5.82 2.83
CA GLU A 204 11.51 6.82 3.69
C GLU A 204 10.88 8.21 3.54
N ALA A 205 10.54 8.60 2.30
CA ALA A 205 10.02 9.94 1.99
C ALA A 205 8.54 10.12 2.34
N VAL A 206 7.73 9.04 2.35
CA VAL A 206 6.27 9.10 2.50
C VAL A 206 5.79 8.70 3.88
N ALA A 207 6.52 7.84 4.59
CA ALA A 207 6.07 7.27 5.84
C ALA A 207 6.16 8.24 7.02
N ASP A 208 5.16 8.21 7.88
CA ASP A 208 5.25 8.71 9.25
C ASP A 208 5.83 7.64 10.17
N ARG A 209 5.57 6.36 9.86
CA ARG A 209 6.04 5.20 10.61
C ARG A 209 6.29 4.02 9.68
N VAL A 210 7.34 3.25 9.96
CA VAL A 210 7.72 2.04 9.23
C VAL A 210 7.57 0.83 10.14
N ALA A 211 6.87 -0.19 9.66
CA ALA A 211 6.75 -1.49 10.32
C ALA A 211 7.50 -2.56 9.50
N PHE A 212 8.50 -3.18 10.11
CA PHE A 212 9.26 -4.27 9.51
C PHE A 212 8.62 -5.61 9.87
N LEU A 213 8.01 -6.25 8.88
CA LEU A 213 7.36 -7.55 9.00
C LEU A 213 8.30 -8.66 8.53
N GLU A 214 8.51 -9.66 9.38
CA GLU A 214 9.23 -10.87 9.03
C GLU A 214 8.66 -12.09 9.75
N ASN A 215 8.57 -13.21 9.03
CA ASN A 215 8.03 -14.48 9.55
C ASN A 215 6.67 -14.32 10.25
N GLY A 216 5.80 -13.43 9.71
CA GLY A 216 4.47 -13.19 10.27
C GLY A 216 4.45 -12.43 11.61
N LEU A 217 5.53 -11.72 11.95
CA LEU A 217 5.66 -10.88 13.14
C LEU A 217 6.13 -9.48 12.75
N VAL A 218 5.66 -8.45 13.47
CA VAL A 218 6.27 -7.11 13.41
C VAL A 218 7.53 -7.14 14.28
N VAL A 219 8.70 -7.15 13.64
CA VAL A 219 10.00 -7.29 14.31
C VAL A 219 10.51 -5.93 14.80
N GLU A 220 10.21 -4.88 14.06
CA GLU A 220 10.60 -3.51 14.40
C GLU A 220 9.55 -2.53 13.88
N GLU A 221 9.26 -1.51 14.66
CA GLU A 221 8.40 -0.40 14.30
C GLU A 221 9.03 0.90 14.78
N SER A 222 9.27 1.84 13.87
CA SER A 222 9.96 3.09 14.19
C SER A 222 9.66 4.19 13.16
N VAL A 223 10.07 5.42 13.46
CA VAL A 223 10.01 6.53 12.50
C VAL A 223 11.02 6.30 11.35
N PRO A 224 10.77 6.84 10.14
CA PRO A 224 11.62 6.58 8.97
C PRO A 224 13.11 6.84 9.21
N ALA A 225 13.45 8.00 9.78
CA ALA A 225 14.85 8.35 10.04
C ALA A 225 15.56 7.30 10.93
N GLN A 226 14.87 6.73 11.90
CA GLN A 226 15.41 5.68 12.75
C GLN A 226 15.53 4.36 11.98
N PHE A 227 14.46 3.94 11.29
CA PHE A 227 14.44 2.67 10.59
C PHE A 227 15.51 2.60 9.50
N PHE A 228 15.60 3.62 8.63
CA PHE A 228 16.49 3.59 7.47
C PHE A 228 17.95 3.87 7.79
N HIS A 229 18.28 4.63 8.85
CA HIS A 229 19.65 5.02 9.15
C HIS A 229 20.24 4.34 10.40
N GLN A 230 19.41 4.01 11.38
CA GLN A 230 19.86 3.42 12.65
C GLN A 230 18.86 2.36 13.16
N PRO A 231 18.55 1.32 12.36
CA PRO A 231 17.59 0.29 12.76
C PRO A 231 18.01 -0.39 14.08
N HIS A 232 17.05 -0.62 14.94
CA HIS A 232 17.30 -1.17 16.28
C HIS A 232 17.65 -2.65 16.24
N THR A 233 17.01 -3.42 15.36
CA THR A 233 17.19 -4.87 15.30
C THR A 233 18.27 -5.24 14.29
N GLN A 234 19.08 -6.23 14.64
CA GLN A 234 20.09 -6.80 13.73
C GLN A 234 19.43 -7.28 12.43
N ARG A 235 18.21 -7.75 12.53
CA ARG A 235 17.48 -8.27 11.38
C ARG A 235 17.04 -7.19 10.40
N ALA A 236 16.58 -6.04 10.90
CA ALA A 236 16.29 -4.87 10.06
C ALA A 236 17.56 -4.33 9.39
N GLN A 237 18.70 -4.31 10.12
CA GLN A 237 20.02 -3.94 9.55
C GLN A 237 20.38 -4.83 8.36
N GLN A 238 20.29 -6.16 8.52
CA GLN A 238 20.55 -7.13 7.45
C GLN A 238 19.60 -6.97 6.26
N PHE A 239 18.32 -6.70 6.53
CA PHE A 239 17.33 -6.46 5.49
C PHE A 239 17.67 -5.21 4.68
N LEU A 240 17.97 -4.09 5.33
CA LEU A 240 18.33 -2.84 4.66
C LEU A 240 19.65 -2.94 3.90
N ALA A 241 20.65 -3.65 4.44
CA ALA A 241 21.94 -3.91 3.76
C ALA A 241 21.74 -4.63 2.42
N SER A 242 20.68 -5.42 2.25
CA SER A 242 20.39 -6.10 0.97
C SER A 242 20.00 -5.15 -0.17
N PHE A 243 19.66 -3.90 0.13
CA PHE A 243 19.36 -2.84 -0.86
C PHE A 243 20.54 -1.92 -1.15
N CYS A 244 21.65 -2.05 -0.38
CA CYS A 244 22.88 -1.31 -0.60
C CYS A 244 23.86 -2.19 -1.39
N TYR A 245 24.33 -1.70 -2.54
CA TYR A 245 25.42 -2.34 -3.29
C TYR A 245 26.70 -1.59 -2.99
N ASP A 246 27.72 -2.29 -2.48
CA ASP A 246 29.08 -1.74 -2.38
C ASP A 246 29.59 -1.42 -3.79
N SER A 247 30.18 -0.22 -3.98
CA SER A 247 30.75 0.12 -5.26
C SER A 247 31.97 -0.78 -5.51
N VAL A 248 31.96 -1.48 -6.66
CA VAL A 248 33.06 -2.39 -7.06
C VAL A 248 34.41 -1.66 -7.16
N ARG A 249 34.41 -0.31 -7.15
CA ARG A 249 35.62 0.53 -7.27
C ARG A 249 36.31 0.80 -5.94
N ASP A 250 35.60 0.79 -4.82
CA ASP A 250 36.21 1.07 -3.51
C ASP A 250 37.07 -0.08 -2.99
N GLY A 251 36.80 -1.33 -3.41
CA GLY A 251 37.63 -2.50 -3.08
C GLY A 251 39.00 -2.55 -3.76
N LYS A 252 39.21 -1.84 -4.88
CA LYS A 252 40.51 -1.82 -5.56
C LYS A 252 41.50 -0.81 -4.98
N ASN A 253 41.03 0.21 -4.28
CA ASN A 253 41.93 1.19 -3.65
C ASN A 253 42.51 0.72 -2.31
N MET A 254 41.91 -0.26 -1.64
CA MET A 254 42.46 -0.82 -0.40
C MET A 254 43.54 -1.88 -0.61
N GLN A 255 43.64 -2.51 -1.80
CA GLN A 255 44.72 -3.47 -2.10
C GLN A 255 45.99 -2.82 -2.55
N ASN A 256 45.95 -1.66 -3.26
CA ASN A 256 47.13 -0.95 -3.73
C ASN A 256 47.88 -0.18 -2.63
N THR A 257 47.33 -0.02 -1.44
CA THR A 257 48.01 0.64 -0.32
C THR A 257 48.77 -0.36 0.58
N LYS A 258 48.60 -1.66 0.39
CA LYS A 258 49.32 -2.70 1.15
C LYS A 258 50.56 -3.24 0.44
N GLU A 259 50.76 -2.92 -0.84
CA GLU A 259 51.95 -3.34 -1.61
C GLU A 259 53.03 -2.23 -1.74
N ALA A 260 52.83 -1.09 -1.09
CA ALA A 260 53.74 0.06 -1.14
C ALA A 260 54.39 0.41 0.23
N ASN A 261 54.51 -0.58 1.13
CA ASN A 261 55.33 -0.44 2.37
C ASN A 261 56.17 -1.68 2.58
#